data_ea75e2e294816106a5c98877c412df99
#
_entry.id   ea75e2e294816106a5c98877c412df99
#
_cell.length_a   1.000
_cell.length_b   1.000
_cell.length_c   1.000
_cell.angle_alpha   90.00
_cell.angle_beta   90.00
_cell.angle_gamma   90.00
#
_symmetry.space_group_name_H-M   'P 1'
#
loop_
_entity.id
_entity.type
_entity.pdbx_description
1 polymer ?
#
loop_
_entity_poly.entity_id
_entity_poly.type
_entity_poly.pdbx_seq_one_letter_code
_entity_poly.pdbx_strand_id
1 'polypeptide(L)'
;MAPGSAELELVRDALRAAQEAVSRSLADRGREYTGTRGYFGDATLVVDRAAEEAVLSVIGRSAPDAYVVSEEAGLREGSGPLVLLDPVDGSMNARRGIPAFSTAIAVTRPGGRRYADIVAAGIVDHA
;
A
#
# COMPACT_ATOMS: atom_id res chain seq x y z
N MET A 1 20.08 14.63 7.83
CA MET A 1 18.87 14.38 7.04
C MET A 1 17.72 15.20 7.62
N ALA A 2 16.94 15.84 6.78
CA ALA A 2 15.80 16.63 7.24
C ALA A 2 14.73 15.72 7.89
N PRO A 3 13.98 16.21 8.91
CA PRO A 3 12.88 15.47 9.50
C PRO A 3 11.88 15.02 8.43
N GLY A 4 11.47 13.74 8.48
CA GLY A 4 10.54 13.16 7.53
C GLY A 4 11.13 12.72 6.20
N SER A 5 12.43 12.91 5.95
CA SER A 5 13.06 12.51 4.67
C SER A 5 13.04 11.03 4.43
N ALA A 6 13.33 10.21 5.44
CA ALA A 6 13.32 8.76 5.32
C ALA A 6 11.90 8.24 5.05
N GLU A 7 10.90 8.84 5.70
CA GLU A 7 9.49 8.49 5.53
C GLU A 7 9.00 8.90 4.14
N LEU A 8 9.44 10.05 3.64
CA LEU A 8 9.09 10.50 2.29
C LEU A 8 9.72 9.59 1.22
N GLU A 9 10.97 9.16 1.41
CA GLU A 9 11.60 8.20 0.51
C GLU A 9 10.86 6.86 0.53
N LEU A 10 10.46 6.40 1.70
CA LEU A 10 9.66 5.19 1.85
C LEU A 10 8.36 5.30 1.05
N VAL A 11 7.63 6.42 1.17
CA VAL A 11 6.39 6.67 0.43
C VAL A 11 6.66 6.63 -1.08
N ARG A 12 7.69 7.32 -1.56
CA ARG A 12 8.03 7.34 -2.99
C ARG A 12 8.36 5.97 -3.52
N ASP A 13 9.20 5.22 -2.82
CA ASP A 13 9.63 3.88 -3.24
C ASP A 13 8.45 2.91 -3.23
N ALA A 14 7.61 2.98 -2.20
CA ALA A 14 6.42 2.15 -2.09
C ALA A 14 5.43 2.41 -3.23
N LEU A 15 5.14 3.68 -3.52
CA LEU A 15 4.22 4.05 -4.60
C LEU A 15 4.76 3.67 -5.98
N ARG A 16 6.05 3.80 -6.19
CA ARG A 16 6.69 3.38 -7.44
C ARG A 16 6.60 1.86 -7.62
N ALA A 17 6.86 1.11 -6.56
CA ALA A 17 6.74 -0.34 -6.58
C ALA A 17 5.30 -0.79 -6.84
N ALA A 18 4.32 -0.12 -6.20
CA ALA A 18 2.90 -0.39 -6.43
C ALA A 18 2.51 -0.13 -7.89
N GLN A 19 2.94 0.98 -8.45
CA GLN A 19 2.64 1.34 -9.83
C GLN A 19 3.14 0.27 -10.83
N GLU A 20 4.37 -0.19 -10.66
CA GLU A 20 4.94 -1.24 -11.49
C GLU A 20 4.18 -2.57 -11.34
N ALA A 21 3.88 -2.95 -10.11
CA ALA A 21 3.17 -4.20 -9.82
C ALA A 21 1.74 -4.18 -10.37
N VAL A 22 1.03 -3.07 -10.22
CA VAL A 22 -0.33 -2.90 -10.74
C VAL A 22 -0.32 -2.98 -12.27
N SER A 23 0.59 -2.28 -12.93
CA SER A 23 0.70 -2.33 -14.39
C SER A 23 0.93 -3.74 -14.91
N ARG A 24 1.86 -4.48 -14.31
CA ARG A 24 2.13 -5.88 -14.69
C ARG A 24 0.92 -6.78 -14.43
N SER A 25 0.28 -6.61 -13.27
CA SER A 25 -0.87 -7.41 -12.88
C SER A 25 -2.05 -7.22 -13.83
N LEU A 26 -2.37 -5.98 -14.17
CA LEU A 26 -3.48 -5.68 -15.07
C LEU A 26 -3.23 -6.15 -16.51
N ALA A 27 -1.98 -6.25 -16.93
CA ALA A 27 -1.60 -6.82 -18.23
C ALA A 27 -1.78 -8.36 -18.28
N ASP A 28 -1.99 -8.99 -17.14
CA ASP A 28 -2.20 -10.43 -17.00
C ASP A 28 -3.57 -10.69 -16.35
N ARG A 29 -3.61 -11.26 -15.15
CA ARG A 29 -4.83 -11.72 -14.47
C ARG A 29 -5.30 -10.78 -13.35
N GLY A 30 -4.82 -9.55 -13.34
CA GLY A 30 -5.05 -8.61 -12.24
C GLY A 30 -6.51 -8.34 -11.90
N ARG A 31 -7.42 -8.43 -12.86
CA ARG A 31 -8.86 -8.20 -12.63
C ARG A 31 -9.60 -9.39 -12.06
N GLU A 32 -8.95 -10.54 -11.93
CA GLU A 32 -9.57 -11.75 -11.40
C GLU A 32 -9.56 -11.75 -9.87
N TYR A 33 -10.54 -12.43 -9.28
CA TYR A 33 -10.56 -12.69 -7.85
C TYR A 33 -9.53 -13.76 -7.50
N THR A 34 -8.89 -13.62 -6.32
CA THR A 34 -7.94 -14.61 -5.80
C THR A 34 -8.63 -15.83 -5.19
N GLY A 35 -9.91 -15.71 -4.86
CA GLY A 35 -10.65 -16.70 -4.08
C GLY A 35 -10.54 -16.51 -2.57
N THR A 36 -9.81 -15.48 -2.12
CA THR A 36 -9.65 -15.14 -0.71
C THR A 36 -10.32 -13.82 -0.38
N ARG A 37 -10.41 -13.51 0.92
CA ARG A 37 -10.88 -12.21 1.41
C ARG A 37 -9.77 -11.51 2.16
N GLY A 38 -9.78 -10.17 2.13
CA GLY A 38 -8.89 -9.33 2.92
C GLY A 38 -9.27 -9.37 4.40
N TYR A 39 -8.42 -8.77 5.22
CA TYR A 39 -8.58 -8.73 6.67
C TYR A 39 -9.94 -8.16 7.10
N PHE A 40 -10.45 -7.17 6.37
CA PHE A 40 -11.73 -6.51 6.67
C PHE A 40 -12.93 -7.13 5.94
N GLY A 41 -12.76 -8.27 5.27
CA GLY A 41 -13.84 -9.09 4.74
C GLY A 41 -14.16 -8.96 3.26
N ASP A 42 -13.60 -7.98 2.56
CA ASP A 42 -13.84 -7.79 1.13
C ASP A 42 -13.10 -8.83 0.28
N ALA A 43 -13.69 -9.22 -0.84
CA ALA A 43 -13.08 -10.15 -1.78
C ALA A 43 -11.85 -9.53 -2.43
N THR A 44 -10.73 -10.25 -2.39
CA THR A 44 -9.43 -9.77 -2.88
C THR A 44 -9.26 -10.06 -4.36
N LEU A 45 -8.89 -9.05 -5.14
CA LEU A 45 -8.47 -9.20 -6.53
C LEU A 45 -6.96 -9.52 -6.59
N VAL A 46 -6.54 -10.11 -7.71
CA VAL A 46 -5.11 -10.37 -7.97
C VAL A 46 -4.31 -9.07 -7.95
N VAL A 47 -4.86 -7.97 -8.50
CA VAL A 47 -4.21 -6.66 -8.47
C VAL A 47 -4.05 -6.12 -7.04
N ASP A 48 -5.01 -6.34 -6.16
CA ASP A 48 -4.92 -5.93 -4.75
C ASP A 48 -3.72 -6.58 -4.08
N ARG A 49 -3.58 -7.88 -4.26
CA ARG A 49 -2.47 -8.66 -3.70
C ARG A 49 -1.14 -8.25 -4.29
N ALA A 50 -1.07 -8.04 -5.60
CA ALA A 50 0.16 -7.63 -6.27
C ALA A 50 0.66 -6.28 -5.75
N ALA A 51 -0.23 -5.31 -5.62
CA ALA A 51 0.11 -3.99 -5.08
C ALA A 51 0.59 -4.09 -3.63
N GLU A 52 -0.12 -4.84 -2.79
CA GLU A 52 0.23 -5.00 -1.39
C GLU A 52 1.59 -5.68 -1.23
N GLU A 53 1.83 -6.79 -1.91
CA GLU A 53 3.10 -7.51 -1.82
C GLU A 53 4.28 -6.63 -2.23
N ALA A 54 4.11 -5.83 -3.28
CA ALA A 54 5.14 -4.90 -3.73
C ALA A 54 5.47 -3.85 -2.67
N VAL A 55 4.46 -3.25 -2.06
CA VAL A 55 4.64 -2.24 -1.00
C VAL A 55 5.22 -2.87 0.25
N LEU A 56 4.72 -4.02 0.69
CA LEU A 56 5.24 -4.72 1.87
C LEU A 56 6.71 -5.12 1.69
N SER A 57 7.13 -5.47 0.48
CA SER A 57 8.53 -5.76 0.16
C SER A 57 9.41 -4.52 0.37
N VAL A 58 8.97 -3.35 -0.08
CA VAL A 58 9.69 -2.08 0.16
C VAL A 58 9.77 -1.78 1.65
N ILE A 59 8.67 -1.90 2.38
CA ILE A 59 8.64 -1.66 3.83
C ILE A 59 9.59 -2.62 4.55
N GLY A 60 9.61 -3.90 4.18
CA GLY A 60 10.49 -4.90 4.78
C GLY A 60 11.98 -4.59 4.61
N ARG A 61 12.37 -3.94 3.51
CA ARG A 61 13.76 -3.53 3.27
C ARG A 61 14.10 -2.20 3.96
N SER A 62 13.19 -1.24 3.93
CA SER A 62 13.49 0.14 4.32
C SER A 62 13.07 0.47 5.76
N ALA A 63 12.04 -0.19 6.28
CA ALA A 63 11.51 0.04 7.62
C ALA A 63 11.01 -1.29 8.22
N PRO A 64 11.92 -2.25 8.49
CA PRO A 64 11.53 -3.59 8.94
C PRO A 64 10.84 -3.61 10.31
N ASP A 65 10.99 -2.55 11.09
CA ASP A 65 10.34 -2.37 12.40
C ASP A 65 9.01 -1.61 12.32
N ALA A 66 8.52 -1.31 11.12
CA ALA A 66 7.27 -0.59 10.94
C ALA A 66 6.06 -1.36 11.50
N TYR A 67 5.14 -0.61 12.09
CA TYR A 67 3.80 -1.10 12.40
C TYR A 67 2.94 -0.87 11.16
N VAL A 68 2.47 -1.93 10.52
CA VAL A 68 1.76 -1.83 9.24
C VAL A 68 0.29 -2.16 9.42
N VAL A 69 -0.57 -1.28 8.89
CA VAL A 69 -2.01 -1.53 8.76
C VAL A 69 -2.33 -1.49 7.27
N SER A 70 -2.77 -2.62 6.73
CA SER A 70 -3.14 -2.75 5.32
C SER A 70 -4.52 -3.37 5.19
N GLU A 71 -5.25 -2.95 4.18
CA GLU A 71 -6.62 -3.43 3.93
C GLU A 71 -6.67 -4.95 3.73
N GLU A 72 -5.71 -5.52 3.02
CA GLU A 72 -5.70 -6.95 2.71
C GLU A 72 -5.05 -7.78 3.82
N ALA A 73 -3.82 -7.45 4.21
CA ALA A 73 -3.05 -8.21 5.20
C ALA A 73 -3.44 -7.92 6.65
N GLY A 74 -4.13 -6.80 6.91
CA GLY A 74 -4.51 -6.40 8.26
C GLY A 74 -3.37 -5.76 9.02
N LEU A 75 -3.09 -6.25 10.22
CA LEU A 75 -2.14 -5.63 11.15
C LEU A 75 -0.85 -6.44 11.24
N ARG A 76 0.28 -5.75 11.20
CA ARG A 76 1.59 -6.29 11.52
C ARG A 76 2.27 -5.36 12.50
N GLU A 77 2.38 -5.78 13.75
CA GLU A 77 2.93 -4.96 14.83
C GLU A 77 4.41 -4.65 14.62
N GLY A 78 4.83 -3.50 15.12
CA GLY A 78 6.20 -3.05 15.10
C GLY A 78 6.39 -1.84 16.00
N SER A 79 7.64 -1.50 16.29
CA SER A 79 8.02 -0.37 17.17
C SER A 79 8.43 0.88 16.40
N GLY A 80 8.55 0.78 15.09
CA GLY A 80 8.94 1.88 14.22
C GLY A 80 7.78 2.78 13.80
N PRO A 81 7.84 3.36 12.60
CA PRO A 81 6.75 4.18 12.10
C PRO A 81 5.49 3.36 11.84
N LEU A 82 4.34 3.98 12.02
CA LEU A 82 3.07 3.40 11.57
C LEU A 82 2.93 3.68 10.08
N VAL A 83 2.64 2.63 9.32
CA VAL A 83 2.36 2.71 7.88
C VAL A 83 0.91 2.30 7.65
N LEU A 84 0.12 3.21 7.10
CA LEU A 84 -1.25 2.95 6.69
C LEU A 84 -1.26 2.77 5.17
N LEU A 85 -1.77 1.65 4.70
CA LEU A 85 -1.76 1.28 3.29
C LEU A 85 -3.14 0.88 2.81
N ASP A 86 -3.60 1.52 1.74
CA ASP A 86 -4.67 1.02 0.89
C ASP A 86 -4.04 0.59 -0.43
N PRO A 87 -3.85 -0.73 -0.66
CA PRO A 87 -3.15 -1.22 -1.85
C PRO A 87 -3.83 -0.82 -3.16
N VAL A 88 -5.14 -0.95 -3.25
CA VAL A 88 -5.92 -0.48 -4.39
C VAL A 88 -7.24 0.11 -3.90
N ASP A 89 -7.29 1.43 -3.85
CA ASP A 89 -8.54 2.17 -3.64
C ASP A 89 -9.30 2.19 -4.97
N GLY A 90 -10.54 1.73 -4.96
CA GLY A 90 -11.34 1.59 -6.17
C GLY A 90 -11.14 0.25 -6.90
N SER A 91 -10.94 -0.85 -6.17
CA SER A 91 -10.75 -2.19 -6.74
C SER A 91 -11.83 -2.59 -7.74
N MET A 92 -13.10 -2.24 -7.48
CA MET A 92 -14.18 -2.55 -8.42
C MET A 92 -14.06 -1.76 -9.72
N ASN A 93 -13.54 -0.54 -9.66
CA ASN A 93 -13.24 0.23 -10.87
C ASN A 93 -12.12 -0.46 -11.66
N ALA A 94 -11.05 -0.87 -10.97
CA ALA A 94 -9.96 -1.63 -11.60
C ALA A 94 -10.48 -2.90 -12.28
N ARG A 95 -11.33 -3.66 -11.60
CA ARG A 95 -11.93 -4.89 -12.13
C ARG A 95 -12.75 -4.64 -13.38
N ARG A 96 -13.49 -3.54 -13.40
CA ARG A 96 -14.39 -3.19 -14.52
C ARG A 96 -13.70 -2.40 -15.65
N GLY A 97 -12.40 -2.12 -15.51
CA GLY A 97 -11.68 -1.32 -16.49
C GLY A 97 -12.01 0.17 -16.47
N ILE A 98 -12.56 0.65 -15.36
CA ILE A 98 -12.84 2.08 -15.16
C ILE A 98 -11.56 2.74 -14.63
N PRO A 99 -11.03 3.80 -15.30
CA PRO A 99 -9.73 4.38 -14.95
C PRO A 99 -9.85 5.34 -13.73
N ALA A 100 -10.28 4.82 -12.59
CA ALA A 100 -10.43 5.57 -11.34
C ALA A 100 -10.06 4.68 -10.17
N PHE A 101 -8.77 4.38 -10.01
CA PHE A 101 -8.25 3.59 -8.91
C PHE A 101 -6.81 3.97 -8.63
N SER A 102 -6.37 3.80 -7.38
CA SER A 102 -5.10 4.33 -6.89
C SER A 102 -4.54 3.44 -5.77
N THR A 103 -3.26 3.65 -5.44
CA THR A 103 -2.65 3.17 -4.20
C THR A 103 -2.40 4.38 -3.30
N ALA A 104 -2.74 4.27 -2.02
CA ALA A 104 -2.53 5.32 -1.04
C ALA A 104 -1.72 4.81 0.15
N ILE A 105 -0.80 5.63 0.65
CA ILE A 105 0.05 5.30 1.78
C ILE A 105 0.30 6.54 2.64
N ALA A 106 0.32 6.34 3.96
CA ALA A 106 0.70 7.38 4.93
C ALA A 106 1.66 6.78 5.95
N VAL A 107 2.67 7.56 6.35
CA VAL A 107 3.73 7.12 7.26
C VAL A 107 3.91 8.13 8.36
N THR A 108 3.91 7.66 9.61
CA THR A 108 4.19 8.51 10.77
C THR A 108 5.69 8.64 11.02
N ARG A 109 6.06 9.59 11.89
CA ARG A 109 7.38 9.59 12.51
C ARG A 109 7.59 8.29 13.29
N PRO A 110 8.86 7.85 13.53
CA PRO A 110 9.12 6.64 14.30
C PRO A 110 8.40 6.65 15.66
N GLY A 111 7.70 5.56 15.96
CA GLY A 111 6.91 5.42 17.18
C GLY A 111 5.59 6.18 17.20
N GLY A 112 5.29 6.99 16.19
CA GLY A 112 4.03 7.71 16.09
C GLY A 112 2.84 6.78 15.88
N ARG A 113 1.70 7.10 16.51
CA ARG A 113 0.49 6.28 16.45
C ARG A 113 -0.77 7.12 16.28
N ARG A 114 -0.63 8.44 16.16
CA ARG A 114 -1.74 9.38 16.01
C ARG A 114 -1.75 9.97 14.61
N TYR A 115 -2.90 10.44 14.18
CA TYR A 115 -3.04 11.16 12.91
C TYR A 115 -2.05 12.33 12.80
N ALA A 116 -1.86 13.06 13.90
CA ALA A 116 -0.93 14.19 13.96
C ALA A 116 0.55 13.80 13.82
N ASP A 117 0.87 12.52 13.90
CA ASP A 117 2.23 12.01 13.77
C ASP A 117 2.61 11.66 12.32
N ILE A 118 1.67 11.78 11.37
CA ILE A 118 1.94 11.55 9.95
C ILE A 118 2.89 12.62 9.43
N VAL A 119 4.00 12.20 8.85
CA VAL A 119 5.03 13.10 8.31
C VAL A 119 5.21 12.95 6.79
N ALA A 120 4.67 11.90 6.21
CA ALA A 120 4.68 11.70 4.75
C ALA A 120 3.46 10.91 4.32
N ALA A 121 2.92 11.26 3.18
CA ALA A 121 1.79 10.55 2.58
C ALA A 121 1.80 10.75 1.07
N GLY A 122 1.18 9.85 0.35
CA GLY A 122 1.08 9.97 -1.09
C GLY A 122 0.06 9.02 -1.69
N ILE A 123 -0.29 9.32 -2.91
CA ILE A 123 -1.22 8.55 -3.74
C ILE A 123 -0.60 8.43 -5.12
N VAL A 124 -0.65 7.24 -5.70
CA VAL A 124 -0.39 7.05 -7.12
C VAL A 124 -1.68 6.67 -7.83
N ASP A 125 -2.02 7.43 -8.85
CA ASP A 125 -3.16 7.16 -9.71
C ASP A 125 -2.71 6.15 -10.78
N HIS A 126 -3.45 5.05 -10.90
CA HIS A 126 -3.16 3.98 -11.86
C HIS A 126 -3.92 4.13 -13.19
N ALA A 127 -4.66 5.21 -13.32
CA ALA A 127 -5.41 5.49 -14.56
C ALA A 127 -4.52 6.02 -15.68
#